data_05c5d913cca43294a33132040b44edf9
#
_entry.id   05c5d913cca43294a33132040b44edf9
#
_cell.length_a   1.000
_cell.length_b   1.000
_cell.length_c   1.000
_cell.angle_alpha   90.00
_cell.angle_beta   90.00
_cell.angle_gamma   90.00
#
_symmetry.space_group_name_H-M   'P 1'
#
loop_
_entity.id
_entity.type
_entity.pdbx_description
1 polymer ?
#
loop_
_entity_poly.entity_id
_entity_poly.type
_entity_poly.pdbx_seq_one_letter_code
_entity_poly.pdbx_strand_id
1 'polypeptide(L)'
;AGVLAGLCTGLLHTRCGIPAILAGILTQLALYSVNLRIMTGKANQPIGVDKYDLLVSQRYVRDLALNNPIPLVILFLAVLIGLLYWFFGTEYGSSLRATGANQNMARAQGIDTKSGITFGLMLANGLVAMAGGLLAQYQGAVDVNMGRGAIVIGLAAVIIGEVLLGRVFRNFALKLVSVVIGAVIYYVVIPVFYTHLTLPT
;
A
#
# COMPACT_ATOMS: atom_id res chain seq x y z
N ALA A 1 3.73 -7.51 11.20
CA ALA A 1 3.93 -8.50 10.14
C ALA A 1 4.50 -7.84 8.88
N GLY A 2 3.85 -6.82 8.27
CA GLY A 2 4.31 -6.20 7.01
C GLY A 2 5.71 -5.60 7.07
N VAL A 3 6.06 -4.89 8.14
CA VAL A 3 7.40 -4.33 8.35
C VAL A 3 8.47 -5.42 8.39
N LEU A 4 8.18 -6.55 9.05
CA LEU A 4 9.09 -7.70 9.09
C LEU A 4 9.23 -8.36 7.71
N ALA A 5 8.16 -8.44 6.94
CA ALA A 5 8.20 -8.91 5.57
C ALA A 5 9.08 -8.01 4.69
N GLY A 6 8.92 -6.69 4.83
CA GLY A 6 9.76 -5.70 4.17
C GLY A 6 11.24 -5.80 4.57
N LEU A 7 11.52 -6.05 5.85
CA LEU A 7 12.87 -6.31 6.33
C LEU A 7 13.47 -7.54 5.66
N CYS A 8 12.72 -8.65 5.59
CA CYS A 8 13.17 -9.89 4.95
C CYS A 8 13.49 -9.64 3.47
N THR A 9 12.58 -9.02 2.72
CA THR A 9 12.81 -8.64 1.30
C THR A 9 14.02 -7.75 1.14
N GLY A 10 14.16 -6.74 2.01
CA GLY A 10 15.27 -5.79 1.99
C GLY A 10 16.63 -6.47 2.25
N LEU A 11 16.70 -7.36 3.21
CA LEU A 11 17.92 -8.13 3.51
C LEU A 11 18.30 -9.07 2.36
N LEU A 12 17.33 -9.76 1.77
CA LEU A 12 17.57 -10.62 0.61
C LEU A 12 18.13 -9.81 -0.57
N HIS A 13 17.60 -8.62 -0.80
CA HIS A 13 18.08 -7.76 -1.88
C HIS A 13 19.45 -7.14 -1.58
N THR A 14 19.63 -6.54 -0.39
CA THR A 14 20.81 -5.70 -0.10
C THR A 14 22.01 -6.48 0.40
N ARG A 15 21.81 -7.60 1.12
CA ARG A 15 22.89 -8.45 1.65
C ARG A 15 23.16 -9.68 0.81
N CYS A 16 22.11 -10.35 0.33
CA CYS A 16 22.26 -11.55 -0.51
C CYS A 16 22.46 -11.22 -1.99
N GLY A 17 22.33 -9.94 -2.40
CA GLY A 17 22.53 -9.53 -3.79
C GLY A 17 21.45 -10.04 -4.77
N ILE A 18 20.32 -10.55 -4.26
CA ILE A 18 19.24 -11.06 -5.09
C ILE A 18 18.54 -9.89 -5.79
N PRO A 19 18.21 -9.97 -7.11
CA PRO A 19 17.44 -8.95 -7.79
C PRO A 19 16.15 -8.60 -7.04
N ALA A 20 15.78 -7.31 -6.97
CA ALA A 20 14.68 -6.82 -6.15
C ALA A 20 13.33 -7.51 -6.45
N ILE A 21 13.05 -7.78 -7.74
CA ILE A 21 11.85 -8.47 -8.18
C ILE A 21 11.82 -9.90 -7.64
N LEU A 22 12.94 -10.62 -7.75
CA LEU A 22 13.04 -12.00 -7.29
C LEU A 22 12.93 -12.10 -5.76
N ALA A 23 13.58 -11.19 -5.03
CA ALA A 23 13.47 -11.09 -3.58
C ALA A 23 12.02 -10.84 -3.13
N GLY A 24 11.28 -9.99 -3.85
CA GLY A 24 9.85 -9.76 -3.62
C GLY A 24 8.99 -11.00 -3.84
N ILE A 25 9.21 -11.73 -4.94
CA ILE A 25 8.48 -12.96 -5.25
C ILE A 25 8.76 -14.04 -4.20
N LEU A 26 10.00 -14.22 -3.79
CA LEU A 26 10.37 -15.20 -2.75
C LEU A 26 9.67 -14.89 -1.42
N THR A 27 9.69 -13.63 -1.00
CA THR A 27 9.00 -13.19 0.23
C THR A 27 7.48 -13.37 0.10
N GLN A 28 6.89 -13.07 -1.05
CA GLN A 28 5.47 -13.27 -1.31
C GLN A 28 5.06 -14.74 -1.19
N LEU A 29 5.83 -15.66 -1.80
CA LEU A 29 5.56 -17.10 -1.73
C LEU A 29 5.70 -17.64 -0.30
N ALA A 30 6.73 -17.19 0.42
CA ALA A 30 6.92 -17.57 1.82
C ALA A 30 5.74 -17.08 2.69
N LEU A 31 5.33 -15.82 2.54
CA LEU A 31 4.19 -15.26 3.27
C LEU A 31 2.87 -15.91 2.91
N TYR A 32 2.68 -16.31 1.64
CA TYR A 32 1.48 -17.05 1.24
C TYR A 32 1.34 -18.35 2.02
N SER A 33 2.42 -19.12 2.14
CA SER A 33 2.44 -20.38 2.91
C SER A 33 2.18 -20.15 4.40
N VAL A 34 2.77 -19.10 4.97
CA VAL A 34 2.56 -18.72 6.39
C VAL A 34 1.11 -18.30 6.62
N ASN A 35 0.56 -17.45 5.76
CA ASN A 35 -0.82 -16.99 5.87
C ASN A 35 -1.82 -18.14 5.76
N LEU A 36 -1.61 -19.07 4.83
CA LEU A 36 -2.46 -20.24 4.67
C LEU A 36 -2.44 -21.11 5.94
N ARG A 37 -1.28 -21.23 6.58
CA ARG A 37 -1.15 -21.99 7.84
C ARG A 37 -1.85 -21.29 9.01
N ILE A 38 -1.76 -19.96 9.11
CA ILE A 38 -2.46 -19.15 10.12
C ILE A 38 -3.99 -19.25 9.91
N MET A 39 -4.45 -19.27 8.66
CA MET A 39 -5.87 -19.39 8.30
C MET A 39 -6.38 -20.85 8.35
N THR A 40 -5.66 -21.75 9.01
CA THR A 40 -6.05 -23.18 9.15
C THR A 40 -6.36 -23.89 7.84
N GLY A 41 -5.65 -23.54 6.76
CA GLY A 41 -5.80 -24.14 5.43
C GLY A 41 -7.01 -23.64 4.63
N LYS A 42 -7.78 -22.70 5.15
CA LYS A 42 -8.91 -22.10 4.43
C LYS A 42 -8.44 -20.88 3.63
N ALA A 43 -8.79 -20.82 2.36
CA ALA A 43 -8.42 -19.69 1.50
C ALA A 43 -9.17 -18.40 1.86
N ASN A 44 -10.39 -18.53 2.38
CA ASN A 44 -11.25 -17.42 2.81
C ASN A 44 -11.74 -17.68 4.24
N GLN A 45 -11.63 -16.67 5.09
CA GLN A 45 -12.08 -16.74 6.48
C GLN A 45 -12.89 -15.50 6.84
N PRO A 46 -14.16 -15.65 7.27
CA PRO A 46 -14.95 -14.53 7.72
C PRO A 46 -14.40 -13.99 9.05
N ILE A 47 -14.32 -12.68 9.15
CA ILE A 47 -14.03 -11.99 10.40
C ILE A 47 -15.37 -11.76 11.09
N GLY A 48 -15.49 -12.22 12.34
CA GLY A 48 -16.69 -11.96 13.15
C GLY A 48 -16.81 -10.46 13.46
N VAL A 49 -17.33 -9.70 12.52
CA VAL A 49 -17.48 -8.23 12.60
C VAL A 49 -18.35 -7.82 13.79
N ASP A 50 -19.22 -8.73 14.25
CA ASP A 50 -20.11 -8.51 15.40
C ASP A 50 -19.41 -8.70 16.75
N LYS A 51 -18.22 -9.29 16.76
CA LYS A 51 -17.51 -9.65 17.98
C LYS A 51 -16.43 -8.64 18.38
N TYR A 52 -15.99 -7.79 17.45
CA TYR A 52 -14.91 -6.83 17.67
C TYR A 52 -15.31 -5.45 17.17
N ASP A 53 -15.01 -4.42 17.95
CA ASP A 53 -15.17 -3.02 17.54
C ASP A 53 -14.03 -2.65 16.56
N LEU A 54 -14.30 -2.83 15.28
CA LEU A 54 -13.34 -2.58 14.21
C LEU A 54 -13.51 -1.16 13.68
N LEU A 55 -12.40 -0.44 13.45
CA LEU A 55 -12.36 0.97 13.05
C LEU A 55 -13.19 1.31 11.78
N VAL A 56 -13.27 0.39 10.84
CA VAL A 56 -13.93 0.59 9.53
C VAL A 56 -15.14 -0.33 9.36
N SER A 57 -15.59 -1.01 10.44
CA SER A 57 -16.76 -1.86 10.39
C SER A 57 -18.02 -0.99 10.24
N GLN A 58 -18.97 -1.46 9.44
CA GLN A 58 -20.25 -0.76 9.25
C GLN A 58 -21.03 -0.55 10.54
N ARG A 59 -20.76 -1.35 11.59
CA ARG A 59 -21.37 -1.23 12.90
C ARG A 59 -20.83 -0.02 13.66
N TYR A 60 -19.50 0.14 13.74
CA TYR A 60 -18.85 1.27 14.41
C TYR A 60 -19.17 2.61 13.74
N VAL A 61 -19.31 2.59 12.42
CA VAL A 61 -19.71 3.77 11.63
C VAL A 61 -21.17 4.17 11.93
N ARG A 62 -22.07 3.22 12.20
CA ARG A 62 -23.45 3.51 12.65
C ARG A 62 -23.50 4.08 14.05
N ASP A 63 -22.67 3.59 14.97
CA ASP A 63 -22.61 4.08 16.35
C ASP A 63 -22.08 5.53 16.42
N LEU A 64 -21.24 5.93 15.45
CA LEU A 64 -20.76 7.30 15.28
C LEU A 64 -21.75 8.24 14.55
N ALA A 65 -23.00 7.80 14.27
CA ALA A 65 -24.02 8.53 13.50
C ALA A 65 -23.56 8.92 12.07
N LEU A 66 -22.50 8.28 11.56
CA LEU A 66 -22.02 8.47 10.20
C LEU A 66 -22.66 7.41 9.31
N ASN A 67 -23.53 7.82 8.40
CA ASN A 67 -24.22 6.89 7.48
C ASN A 67 -23.27 6.17 6.49
N ASN A 68 -22.01 6.63 6.39
CA ASN A 68 -21.02 6.10 5.45
C ASN A 68 -19.62 6.03 6.07
N PRO A 69 -18.81 5.00 5.79
CA PRO A 69 -17.42 4.91 6.26
C PRO A 69 -16.45 5.88 5.53
N ILE A 70 -16.91 6.54 4.46
CA ILE A 70 -16.09 7.41 3.61
C ILE A 70 -15.38 8.53 4.39
N PRO A 71 -16.03 9.31 5.27
CA PRO A 71 -15.35 10.40 5.98
C PRO A 71 -14.26 9.89 6.93
N LEU A 72 -14.46 8.72 7.54
CA LEU A 72 -13.45 8.10 8.40
C LEU A 72 -12.20 7.69 7.60
N VAL A 73 -12.41 7.09 6.42
CA VAL A 73 -11.32 6.71 5.52
C VAL A 73 -10.58 7.94 5.00
N ILE A 74 -11.28 9.00 4.64
CA ILE A 74 -10.67 10.28 4.21
C ILE A 74 -9.84 10.88 5.34
N LEU A 75 -10.35 10.92 6.56
CA LEU A 75 -9.62 11.41 7.73
C LEU A 75 -8.34 10.60 7.98
N PHE A 76 -8.46 9.27 7.95
CA PHE A 76 -7.32 8.36 8.11
C PHE A 76 -6.26 8.61 7.03
N LEU A 77 -6.70 8.75 5.78
CA LEU A 77 -5.81 9.02 4.65
C LEU A 77 -5.11 10.38 4.77
N ALA A 78 -5.83 11.42 5.22
CA ALA A 78 -5.26 12.74 5.45
C ALA A 78 -4.19 12.71 6.54
N VAL A 79 -4.44 11.99 7.64
CA VAL A 79 -3.46 11.79 8.72
C VAL A 79 -2.24 11.02 8.19
N LEU A 80 -2.45 9.97 7.41
CA LEU A 80 -1.37 9.17 6.83
C LEU A 80 -0.49 10.01 5.89
N ILE A 81 -1.11 10.80 5.00
CA ILE A 81 -0.39 11.71 4.09
C ILE A 81 0.39 12.75 4.89
N GLY A 82 -0.19 13.30 5.95
CA GLY A 82 0.49 14.24 6.85
C GLY A 82 1.71 13.62 7.54
N LEU A 83 1.58 12.41 8.06
CA LEU A 83 2.68 11.67 8.66
C LEU A 83 3.80 11.36 7.66
N LEU A 84 3.44 10.91 6.45
CA LEU A 84 4.42 10.65 5.40
C LEU A 84 5.11 11.94 4.95
N TYR A 85 4.37 13.03 4.80
CA TYR A 85 4.93 14.33 4.45
C TYR A 85 5.92 14.82 5.50
N TRP A 86 5.55 14.74 6.78
CA TRP A 86 6.44 15.08 7.89
C TRP A 86 7.68 14.18 7.90
N PHE A 87 7.52 12.87 7.80
CA PHE A 87 8.62 11.92 7.79
C PHE A 87 9.60 12.17 6.63
N PHE A 88 9.10 12.33 5.40
CA PHE A 88 9.94 12.58 4.22
C PHE A 88 10.52 14.00 4.17
N GLY A 89 10.07 14.91 5.05
CA GLY A 89 10.68 16.22 5.30
C GLY A 89 11.87 16.17 6.25
N THR A 90 12.06 15.08 7.01
CA THR A 90 13.22 14.90 7.89
C THR A 90 14.50 14.61 7.11
N GLU A 91 15.66 14.76 7.73
CA GLU A 91 16.97 14.45 7.12
C GLU A 91 17.03 12.98 6.66
N TYR A 92 16.51 12.06 7.48
CA TYR A 92 16.46 10.65 7.13
C TYR A 92 15.53 10.37 5.93
N GLY A 93 14.37 10.98 5.90
CA GLY A 93 13.43 10.88 4.78
C GLY A 93 14.00 11.49 3.49
N SER A 94 14.73 12.60 3.58
CA SER A 94 15.39 13.22 2.43
C SER A 94 16.52 12.33 1.87
N SER A 95 17.32 11.69 2.75
CA SER A 95 18.35 10.73 2.34
C SER A 95 17.74 9.50 1.67
N LEU A 96 16.59 9.03 2.15
CA LEU A 96 15.85 7.93 1.54
C LEU A 96 15.37 8.28 0.12
N ARG A 97 14.85 9.50 -0.07
CA ARG A 97 14.45 10.01 -1.39
C ARG A 97 15.64 10.16 -2.33
N ALA A 98 16.78 10.65 -1.84
CA ALA A 98 18.02 10.76 -2.62
C ALA A 98 18.50 9.38 -3.06
N THR A 99 18.46 8.37 -2.18
CA THR A 99 18.79 6.98 -2.49
C THR A 99 17.87 6.41 -3.60
N GLY A 100 16.58 6.72 -3.55
CA GLY A 100 15.62 6.30 -4.58
C GLY A 100 15.83 6.99 -5.93
N ALA A 101 16.28 8.25 -5.94
CA ALA A 101 16.52 9.01 -7.16
C ALA A 101 17.83 8.59 -7.86
N ASN A 102 18.94 8.49 -7.12
CA ASN A 102 20.22 8.07 -7.66
C ASN A 102 21.11 7.49 -6.57
N GLN A 103 21.26 6.16 -6.56
CA GLN A 103 22.05 5.43 -5.57
C GLN A 103 23.54 5.78 -5.63
N ASN A 104 24.10 6.02 -6.83
CA ASN A 104 25.52 6.31 -6.98
C ASN A 104 25.85 7.68 -6.42
N MET A 105 25.00 8.68 -6.67
CA MET A 105 25.15 10.02 -6.11
C MET A 105 25.00 10.01 -4.59
N ALA A 106 24.02 9.27 -4.06
CA ALA A 106 23.80 9.15 -2.61
C ALA A 106 25.03 8.53 -1.92
N ARG A 107 25.63 7.49 -2.51
CA ARG A 107 26.87 6.88 -1.99
C ARG A 107 28.06 7.84 -2.03
N ALA A 108 28.20 8.62 -3.11
CA ALA A 108 29.25 9.62 -3.21
C ALA A 108 29.17 10.69 -2.10
N GLN A 109 27.97 10.94 -1.59
CA GLN A 109 27.72 11.84 -0.46
C GLN A 109 27.80 11.14 0.93
N GLY A 110 28.23 9.88 0.97
CA GLY A 110 28.41 9.14 2.22
C GLY A 110 27.13 8.51 2.80
N ILE A 111 26.02 8.52 2.04
CA ILE A 111 24.75 7.92 2.48
C ILE A 111 24.82 6.40 2.33
N ASP A 112 24.48 5.66 3.40
CA ASP A 112 24.34 4.20 3.33
C ASP A 112 23.05 3.81 2.57
N THR A 113 23.23 3.58 1.28
CA THR A 113 22.12 3.23 0.38
C THR A 113 21.51 1.86 0.69
N LYS A 114 22.28 0.91 1.28
CA LYS A 114 21.77 -0.42 1.60
C LYS A 114 20.75 -0.37 2.73
N SER A 115 21.09 0.34 3.81
CA SER A 115 20.14 0.61 4.91
C SER A 115 18.92 1.40 4.43
N GLY A 116 19.13 2.42 3.59
CA GLY A 116 18.06 3.20 3.01
C GLY A 116 17.06 2.35 2.22
N ILE A 117 17.54 1.49 1.31
CA ILE A 117 16.67 0.58 0.54
C ILE A 117 15.91 -0.37 1.46
N THR A 118 16.60 -0.99 2.43
CA THR A 118 15.95 -1.92 3.36
C THR A 118 14.84 -1.23 4.15
N PHE A 119 15.11 -0.04 4.68
CA PHE A 119 14.13 0.73 5.43
C PHE A 119 12.95 1.18 4.55
N GLY A 120 13.22 1.63 3.32
CA GLY A 120 12.17 1.96 2.35
C GLY A 120 11.23 0.79 2.07
N LEU A 121 11.78 -0.42 1.91
CA LEU A 121 10.98 -1.64 1.74
C LEU A 121 10.19 -2.01 3.00
N MET A 122 10.76 -1.80 4.20
CA MET A 122 10.04 -2.00 5.47
C MET A 122 8.85 -1.05 5.57
N LEU A 123 9.04 0.22 5.26
CA LEU A 123 7.98 1.23 5.29
C LEU A 123 6.89 0.92 4.27
N ALA A 124 7.26 0.62 3.03
CA ALA A 124 6.31 0.30 1.97
C ALA A 124 5.47 -0.94 2.31
N ASN A 125 6.10 -2.04 2.73
CA ASN A 125 5.37 -3.26 3.12
C ASN A 125 4.53 -3.06 4.39
N GLY A 126 4.97 -2.18 5.31
CA GLY A 126 4.18 -1.76 6.47
C GLY A 126 2.88 -1.08 6.07
N LEU A 127 2.95 -0.13 5.14
CA LEU A 127 1.78 0.58 4.59
C LEU A 127 0.83 -0.37 3.84
N VAL A 128 1.37 -1.28 3.04
CA VAL A 128 0.57 -2.31 2.34
C VAL A 128 -0.15 -3.21 3.32
N ALA A 129 0.53 -3.66 4.37
CA ALA A 129 -0.10 -4.51 5.40
C ALA A 129 -1.19 -3.76 6.18
N MET A 130 -1.01 -2.47 6.44
CA MET A 130 -2.01 -1.62 7.08
C MET A 130 -3.24 -1.45 6.16
N ALA A 131 -3.03 -1.19 4.87
CA ALA A 131 -4.10 -1.11 3.88
C ALA A 131 -4.87 -2.43 3.77
N GLY A 132 -4.17 -3.58 3.74
CA GLY A 132 -4.79 -4.89 3.75
C GLY A 132 -5.64 -5.16 5.00
N GLY A 133 -5.17 -4.72 6.18
CA GLY A 133 -5.94 -4.80 7.42
C GLY A 133 -7.23 -3.97 7.40
N LEU A 134 -7.18 -2.75 6.86
CA LEU A 134 -8.37 -1.89 6.70
C LEU A 134 -9.36 -2.47 5.69
N LEU A 135 -8.85 -3.01 4.58
CA LEU A 135 -9.70 -3.64 3.57
C LEU A 135 -10.38 -4.89 4.11
N ALA A 136 -9.68 -5.71 4.90
CA ALA A 136 -10.25 -6.88 5.58
C ALA A 136 -11.36 -6.51 6.57
N GLN A 137 -11.19 -5.42 7.30
CA GLN A 137 -12.22 -4.88 8.21
C GLN A 137 -13.45 -4.39 7.45
N TYR A 138 -13.25 -3.72 6.32
CA TYR A 138 -14.34 -3.23 5.48
C TYR A 138 -15.14 -4.37 4.83
N GLN A 139 -14.45 -5.39 4.32
CA GLN A 139 -15.09 -6.54 3.66
C GLN A 139 -15.68 -7.55 4.66
N GLY A 140 -15.27 -7.52 5.93
CA GLY A 140 -15.69 -8.51 6.93
C GLY A 140 -15.16 -9.92 6.69
N ALA A 141 -14.26 -10.09 5.74
CA ALA A 141 -13.64 -11.36 5.40
C ALA A 141 -12.18 -11.17 4.94
N VAL A 142 -11.36 -12.17 5.14
CA VAL A 142 -9.97 -12.22 4.67
C VAL A 142 -9.83 -13.33 3.64
N ASP A 143 -9.31 -12.99 2.47
CA ASP A 143 -8.94 -13.95 1.43
C ASP A 143 -7.41 -13.91 1.21
N VAL A 144 -6.77 -15.07 1.10
CA VAL A 144 -5.33 -15.19 0.85
C VAL A 144 -4.94 -14.54 -0.49
N ASN A 145 -5.86 -14.51 -1.44
CA ASN A 145 -5.65 -13.95 -2.77
C ASN A 145 -6.03 -12.47 -2.89
N MET A 146 -6.44 -11.81 -1.80
CA MET A 146 -6.93 -10.43 -1.78
C MET A 146 -5.94 -9.41 -2.38
N GLY A 147 -4.63 -9.71 -2.30
CA GLY A 147 -3.56 -8.90 -2.89
C GLY A 147 -3.25 -9.20 -4.36
N ARG A 148 -3.89 -10.21 -4.97
CA ARG A 148 -3.65 -10.52 -6.39
C ARG A 148 -4.18 -9.40 -7.27
N GLY A 149 -3.33 -8.93 -8.19
CA GLY A 149 -3.67 -7.79 -9.05
C GLY A 149 -3.46 -6.41 -8.42
N ALA A 150 -3.22 -6.30 -7.11
CA ALA A 150 -2.98 -5.02 -6.44
C ALA A 150 -1.76 -4.27 -7.03
N ILE A 151 -0.76 -4.98 -7.54
CA ILE A 151 0.40 -4.38 -8.20
C ILE A 151 -0.04 -3.61 -9.46
N VAL A 152 -0.90 -4.22 -10.29
CA VAL A 152 -1.39 -3.59 -11.52
C VAL A 152 -2.24 -2.37 -11.20
N ILE A 153 -3.14 -2.50 -10.22
CA ILE A 153 -4.00 -1.41 -9.75
C ILE A 153 -3.15 -0.27 -9.18
N GLY A 154 -2.18 -0.57 -8.33
CA GLY A 154 -1.29 0.41 -7.73
C GLY A 154 -0.44 1.14 -8.77
N LEU A 155 0.13 0.42 -9.72
CA LEU A 155 0.92 1.01 -10.80
C LEU A 155 0.06 1.91 -11.69
N ALA A 156 -1.13 1.44 -12.08
CA ALA A 156 -2.06 2.23 -12.87
C ALA A 156 -2.50 3.50 -12.12
N ALA A 157 -2.81 3.41 -10.83
CA ALA A 157 -3.18 4.56 -10.00
C ALA A 157 -2.06 5.62 -9.96
N VAL A 158 -0.81 5.18 -9.77
CA VAL A 158 0.36 6.09 -9.78
C VAL A 158 0.52 6.76 -11.14
N ILE A 159 0.49 5.99 -12.23
CA ILE A 159 0.66 6.53 -13.59
C ILE A 159 -0.46 7.53 -13.91
N ILE A 160 -1.73 7.18 -13.67
CA ILE A 160 -2.87 8.06 -13.90
C ILE A 160 -2.73 9.34 -13.08
N GLY A 161 -2.41 9.22 -11.78
CA GLY A 161 -2.21 10.36 -10.90
C GLY A 161 -1.08 11.27 -11.36
N GLU A 162 0.05 10.69 -11.76
CA GLU A 162 1.23 11.45 -12.19
C GLU A 162 1.03 12.12 -13.57
N VAL A 163 0.39 11.45 -14.51
CA VAL A 163 0.11 12.00 -15.84
C VAL A 163 -0.91 13.13 -15.78
N LEU A 164 -1.99 12.97 -15.02
CA LEU A 164 -3.06 13.97 -14.94
C LEU A 164 -2.68 15.18 -14.08
N LEU A 165 -2.04 14.95 -12.94
CA LEU A 165 -1.83 15.98 -11.92
C LEU A 165 -0.35 16.32 -11.68
N GLY A 166 0.60 15.56 -12.21
CA GLY A 166 2.02 15.74 -11.95
C GLY A 166 2.57 17.09 -12.46
N ARG A 167 1.95 17.69 -13.46
CA ARG A 167 2.32 19.05 -13.95
C ARG A 167 1.85 20.15 -13.00
N VAL A 168 0.72 19.95 -12.29
CA VAL A 168 0.11 20.92 -11.40
C VAL A 168 0.68 20.77 -9.98
N PHE A 169 0.92 19.54 -9.53
CA PHE A 169 1.33 19.21 -8.18
C PHE A 169 2.85 19.05 -8.07
N ARG A 170 3.54 20.17 -7.84
CA ARG A 170 5.00 20.20 -7.69
C ARG A 170 5.49 19.80 -6.30
N ASN A 171 4.65 19.91 -5.27
CA ASN A 171 4.96 19.57 -3.90
C ASN A 171 4.82 18.07 -3.63
N PHE A 172 5.66 17.50 -2.75
CA PHE A 172 5.63 16.09 -2.41
C PHE A 172 4.29 15.63 -1.81
N ALA A 173 3.69 16.43 -0.91
CA ALA A 173 2.37 16.14 -0.37
C ALA A 173 1.29 16.06 -1.46
N LEU A 174 1.32 17.00 -2.40
CA LEU A 174 0.39 17.02 -3.53
C LEU A 174 0.59 15.83 -4.47
N LYS A 175 1.82 15.33 -4.62
CA LYS A 175 2.09 14.09 -5.36
C LYS A 175 1.48 12.87 -4.68
N LEU A 176 1.49 12.80 -3.34
CA LEU A 176 0.79 11.73 -2.62
C LEU A 176 -0.73 11.81 -2.84
N VAL A 177 -1.30 13.02 -2.83
CA VAL A 177 -2.72 13.24 -3.14
C VAL A 177 -3.04 12.85 -4.58
N SER A 178 -2.15 13.11 -5.53
CA SER A 178 -2.37 12.73 -6.94
C SER A 178 -2.49 11.22 -7.14
N VAL A 179 -1.73 10.43 -6.39
CA VAL A 179 -1.84 8.97 -6.42
C VAL A 179 -3.21 8.50 -5.90
N VAL A 180 -3.72 9.15 -4.85
CA VAL A 180 -5.06 8.85 -4.32
C VAL A 180 -6.15 9.17 -5.34
N ILE A 181 -6.07 10.34 -5.98
CA ILE A 181 -7.00 10.72 -7.04
C ILE A 181 -6.90 9.76 -8.23
N GLY A 182 -5.68 9.37 -8.62
CA GLY A 182 -5.45 8.37 -9.66
C GLY A 182 -6.10 7.02 -9.34
N ALA A 183 -6.02 6.57 -8.08
CA ALA A 183 -6.69 5.36 -7.62
C ALA A 183 -8.21 5.47 -7.72
N VAL A 184 -8.79 6.60 -7.30
CA VAL A 184 -10.24 6.85 -7.41
C VAL A 184 -10.67 6.83 -8.87
N ILE A 185 -9.94 7.51 -9.75
CA ILE A 185 -10.24 7.52 -11.20
C ILE A 185 -10.18 6.09 -11.76
N TYR A 186 -9.16 5.32 -11.42
CA TYR A 186 -9.02 3.93 -11.85
C TYR A 186 -10.25 3.10 -11.47
N TYR A 187 -10.68 3.19 -10.20
CA TYR A 187 -11.86 2.45 -9.70
C TYR A 187 -13.19 2.94 -10.26
N VAL A 188 -13.28 4.17 -10.73
CA VAL A 188 -14.48 4.68 -11.44
C VAL A 188 -14.48 4.22 -12.90
N VAL A 189 -13.32 4.22 -13.57
CA VAL A 189 -13.21 3.86 -14.98
C VAL A 189 -13.50 2.38 -15.21
N ILE A 190 -13.03 1.48 -14.34
CA ILE A 190 -13.21 0.03 -14.50
C ILE A 190 -14.70 -0.36 -14.62
N PRO A 191 -15.60 -0.02 -13.69
CA PRO A 191 -17.02 -0.38 -13.80
C PRO A 191 -17.68 0.22 -15.04
N VAL A 192 -17.32 1.46 -15.40
CA VAL A 192 -17.84 2.11 -16.61
C VAL A 192 -17.47 1.31 -17.85
N PHE A 193 -16.21 0.86 -17.95
CA PHE A 193 -15.75 0.00 -19.05
C PHE A 193 -16.52 -1.33 -19.10
N TYR A 194 -16.68 -1.99 -17.94
CA TYR A 194 -17.42 -3.25 -17.88
C TYR A 194 -18.89 -3.09 -18.27
N THR A 195 -19.55 -2.02 -17.86
CA THR A 195 -20.96 -1.79 -18.19
C THR A 195 -21.19 -1.42 -19.66
N HIS A 196 -20.22 -0.79 -20.32
CA HIS A 196 -20.34 -0.38 -21.74
C HIS A 196 -19.77 -1.40 -22.72
N LEU A 197 -18.82 -2.25 -22.33
CA LEU A 197 -18.21 -3.27 -23.19
C LEU A 197 -18.87 -4.64 -23.11
N THR A 198 -19.59 -4.93 -22.03
CA THR A 198 -20.48 -6.10 -21.99
C THR A 198 -21.74 -5.75 -22.77
N LEU A 199 -21.66 -5.85 -24.10
CA LEU A 199 -22.85 -5.86 -24.95
C LEU A 199 -23.81 -6.96 -24.45
N PRO A 200 -25.11 -6.67 -24.34
CA PRO A 200 -26.09 -7.70 -24.03
C PRO A 200 -26.06 -8.73 -25.17
N THR A 201 -25.56 -9.92 -24.87
CA THR A 201 -25.73 -11.10 -25.71
C THR A 201 -27.14 -11.62 -25.60
#